data_b175bbe50868e92f6649eadd346cd212
#
_entry.id   b175bbe50868e92f6649eadd346cd212
#
_cell.length_a   1.000
_cell.length_b   1.000
_cell.length_c   1.000
_cell.angle_alpha   90.00
_cell.angle_beta   90.00
_cell.angle_gamma   90.00
#
_symmetry.space_group_name_H-M   'P 1'
#
loop_
_entity.id
_entity.type
_entity.pdbx_description
1 polymer ?
#
loop_
_entity_poly.entity_id
_entity_poly.type
_entity_poly.pdbx_seq_one_letter_code
_entity_poly.pdbx_strand_id
1 'polypeptide(L)'
;MRQSLSLIRTYREAPSDAETKSHRLLVKGGYVRQLSSGVYTFLPLGWRVLQKIINIIREEMNAIGAQEFFMPSLTPSSLWKESGRWESFGDDMFRVRDRKGREYALAPTHEEVISEIAREHIKSYKDLPQIWYQIQTKFRDEPRPRGGILRVREFIMKDSYSLDASWEGLDESYALHREAYKRIFSRCGLKFIHVKASAGIMGGKESEEFMVLSDAGEDKLAICENCGWAANVEIAPVVDRGERVVLNYKSPQTVPTPGARTVEEVCAQLGIKPKYIVKSLVYITQEGPVMVLIRGDHEVNETKLANILKNPRLATPEEVREILDVDVGFVGPLDVKIRKVADNAVRYMEGFVVGANIPDHHIVGVSLDDIGEVEFYDIRTVSSGDICPNCGEEISIKNAIEVGHIFKLGTRYSESMGVYFTDRDGERKPVIMGSYGIGPGRIMASAVELYGSENSMVWPKSISPFDVHIIDLVMEGDEVYDTLTSAGFDVLWDDRQESAGVKFHDAELIGVPIRIVVGKHWREDKLEIQDLMRQKVSIIHKSNLINFLRELLK
;
A
#
# COMPACT_ATOMS: atom_id res chain seq x y z
N MET A 1 15.00 25.43 18.92
CA MET A 1 16.01 24.39 19.33
C MET A 1 17.37 24.78 18.79
N ARG A 2 18.44 24.71 19.61
CA ARG A 2 19.82 24.94 19.18
C ARG A 2 20.45 23.64 18.72
N GLN A 3 21.07 23.62 17.54
CA GLN A 3 21.63 22.39 16.95
C GLN A 3 22.88 21.92 17.74
N SER A 4 23.68 22.86 18.29
CA SER A 4 24.84 22.51 19.12
C SER A 4 24.49 21.73 20.39
N LEU A 5 23.27 21.88 20.89
CA LEU A 5 22.77 21.22 22.11
C LEU A 5 21.82 20.04 21.83
N SER A 6 21.66 19.63 20.57
CA SER A 6 20.71 18.61 20.17
C SER A 6 21.38 17.36 19.61
N LEU A 7 20.65 16.24 19.62
CA LEU A 7 21.03 14.99 18.93
C LEU A 7 20.57 15.05 17.47
N ILE A 8 20.90 16.14 16.76
CA ILE A 8 20.66 16.27 15.31
C ILE A 8 22.00 16.09 14.60
N ARG A 9 22.17 14.91 13.97
CA ARG A 9 23.39 14.58 13.22
C ARG A 9 23.00 14.02 11.87
N THR A 10 23.62 14.54 10.83
CA THR A 10 23.55 14.01 9.48
C THR A 10 24.70 13.05 9.22
N TYR A 11 24.54 12.20 8.23
CA TYR A 11 25.55 11.21 7.85
C TYR A 11 25.90 11.39 6.39
N ARG A 12 27.20 11.19 6.05
CA ARG A 12 27.69 11.31 4.68
C ARG A 12 27.18 10.17 3.79
N GLU A 13 27.13 8.97 4.35
CA GLU A 13 26.80 7.74 3.63
C GLU A 13 25.49 7.14 4.17
N ALA A 14 24.73 6.56 3.28
CA ALA A 14 23.58 5.73 3.62
C ALA A 14 24.04 4.28 3.82
N PRO A 15 23.26 3.44 4.54
CA PRO A 15 23.49 2.01 4.59
C PRO A 15 23.50 1.41 3.18
N SER A 16 24.36 0.40 2.95
CA SER A 16 24.52 -0.25 1.63
C SER A 16 23.24 -0.97 1.15
N ASP A 17 22.35 -1.33 2.06
CA ASP A 17 21.06 -1.96 1.82
C ASP A 17 19.90 -0.97 1.63
N ALA A 18 20.19 0.35 1.66
CA ALA A 18 19.18 1.37 1.45
C ALA A 18 18.84 1.56 -0.04
N GLU A 19 17.87 0.79 -0.52
CA GLU A 19 17.47 0.77 -1.94
C GLU A 19 16.64 2.00 -2.34
N THR A 20 15.69 2.43 -1.50
CA THR A 20 14.77 3.55 -1.81
C THR A 20 15.37 4.91 -1.45
N LYS A 21 14.93 5.95 -2.15
CA LYS A 21 15.33 7.33 -1.87
C LYS A 21 14.97 7.75 -0.44
N SER A 22 13.76 7.44 -0.01
CA SER A 22 13.29 7.75 1.36
C SER A 22 14.15 7.05 2.41
N HIS A 23 14.50 5.77 2.22
CA HIS A 23 15.37 5.05 3.16
C HIS A 23 16.73 5.76 3.28
N ARG A 24 17.39 6.04 2.14
CA ARG A 24 18.68 6.72 2.14
C ARG A 24 18.64 8.09 2.82
N LEU A 25 17.68 8.93 2.46
CA LEU A 25 17.59 10.30 2.96
C LEU A 25 17.19 10.37 4.44
N LEU A 26 16.25 9.54 4.89
CA LEU A 26 15.83 9.51 6.29
C LEU A 26 16.94 9.04 7.22
N VAL A 27 17.78 8.10 6.80
CA VAL A 27 18.96 7.70 7.57
C VAL A 27 20.05 8.77 7.52
N LYS A 28 20.39 9.29 6.32
CA LYS A 28 21.39 10.36 6.18
C LYS A 28 21.02 11.63 6.94
N GLY A 29 19.75 12.02 6.92
CA GLY A 29 19.24 13.20 7.62
C GLY A 29 19.08 13.01 9.13
N GLY A 30 19.35 11.83 9.67
CA GLY A 30 19.22 11.55 11.10
C GLY A 30 17.77 11.51 11.61
N TYR A 31 16.85 11.05 10.78
CA TYR A 31 15.43 10.88 11.11
C TYR A 31 15.13 9.54 11.74
N VAL A 32 15.71 8.49 11.17
CA VAL A 32 15.52 7.11 11.62
C VAL A 32 16.84 6.37 11.71
N ARG A 33 16.89 5.36 12.57
CA ARG A 33 18.00 4.43 12.67
C ARG A 33 17.48 3.02 12.79
N GLN A 34 17.98 2.13 11.95
CA GLN A 34 17.66 0.72 12.00
C GLN A 34 18.26 0.08 13.26
N LEU A 35 17.43 -0.63 14.02
CA LEU A 35 17.85 -1.44 15.16
C LEU A 35 18.08 -2.89 14.74
N SER A 36 17.16 -3.43 13.94
CA SER A 36 17.25 -4.72 13.28
C SER A 36 16.42 -4.70 11.99
N SER A 37 16.46 -5.77 11.22
CA SER A 37 15.68 -5.87 9.97
C SER A 37 14.19 -5.61 10.21
N GLY A 38 13.64 -4.53 9.63
CA GLY A 38 12.25 -4.12 9.78
C GLY A 38 11.89 -3.49 11.12
N VAL A 39 12.87 -3.13 11.96
CA VAL A 39 12.65 -2.45 13.25
C VAL A 39 13.50 -1.17 13.29
N TYR A 40 12.85 -0.02 13.46
CA TYR A 40 13.48 1.30 13.39
C TYR A 40 13.23 2.14 14.63
N THR A 41 14.26 2.85 15.05
CA THR A 41 14.13 3.96 16.01
C THR A 41 13.88 5.25 15.26
N PHE A 42 12.82 5.99 15.60
CA PHE A 42 12.63 7.37 15.18
C PHE A 42 13.47 8.27 16.09
N LEU A 43 14.47 8.94 15.50
CA LEU A 43 15.30 9.91 16.18
C LEU A 43 14.54 11.24 16.36
N PRO A 44 15.05 12.22 17.12
CA PRO A 44 14.30 13.45 17.45
C PRO A 44 13.67 14.15 16.23
N LEU A 45 14.35 14.25 15.10
CA LEU A 45 13.80 14.83 13.88
C LEU A 45 12.65 13.98 13.32
N GLY A 46 12.87 12.66 13.23
CA GLY A 46 11.86 11.72 12.73
C GLY A 46 10.60 11.70 13.59
N TRP A 47 10.79 11.73 14.90
CA TRP A 47 9.68 11.76 15.84
C TRP A 47 8.86 13.07 15.73
N ARG A 48 9.50 14.22 15.53
CA ARG A 48 8.80 15.50 15.32
C ARG A 48 7.92 15.47 14.07
N VAL A 49 8.44 14.97 12.94
CA VAL A 49 7.67 14.82 11.70
C VAL A 49 6.50 13.87 11.92
N LEU A 50 6.76 12.71 12.53
CA LEU A 50 5.75 11.69 12.78
C LEU A 50 4.63 12.21 13.68
N GLN A 51 4.96 12.98 14.74
CA GLN A 51 3.97 13.60 15.62
C GLN A 51 3.11 14.65 14.91
N LYS A 52 3.67 15.46 14.00
CA LYS A 52 2.89 16.40 13.18
C LYS A 52 1.91 15.66 12.27
N ILE A 53 2.32 14.56 11.63
CA ILE A 53 1.44 13.69 10.85
C ILE A 53 0.33 13.11 11.73
N ILE A 54 0.68 12.54 12.88
CA ILE A 54 -0.27 11.97 13.85
C ILE A 54 -1.29 13.02 14.31
N ASN A 55 -0.86 14.25 14.56
CA ASN A 55 -1.77 15.34 14.97
C ASN A 55 -2.74 15.73 13.86
N ILE A 56 -2.28 15.81 12.61
CA ILE A 56 -3.18 16.03 11.45
C ILE A 56 -4.23 14.90 11.37
N ILE A 57 -3.81 13.65 11.53
CA ILE A 57 -4.72 12.51 11.52
C ILE A 57 -5.74 12.62 12.67
N ARG A 58 -5.30 12.94 13.88
CA ARG A 58 -6.16 13.09 15.06
C ARG A 58 -7.21 14.19 14.88
N GLU A 59 -6.80 15.34 14.38
CA GLU A 59 -7.70 16.46 14.11
C GLU A 59 -8.80 16.09 13.12
N GLU A 60 -8.45 15.42 12.02
CA GLU A 60 -9.44 15.01 11.00
C GLU A 60 -10.35 13.87 11.47
N MET A 61 -9.83 12.94 12.29
CA MET A 61 -10.67 11.89 12.88
C MET A 61 -11.65 12.48 13.91
N ASN A 62 -11.19 13.40 14.76
CA ASN A 62 -12.06 14.08 15.71
C ASN A 62 -13.13 14.93 14.98
N ALA A 63 -12.78 15.55 13.85
CA ALA A 63 -13.71 16.35 13.05
C ALA A 63 -14.88 15.55 12.46
N ILE A 64 -14.74 14.24 12.26
CA ILE A 64 -15.84 13.35 11.85
C ILE A 64 -16.57 12.71 13.04
N GLY A 65 -16.31 13.15 14.28
CA GLY A 65 -16.93 12.64 15.49
C GLY A 65 -16.36 11.32 16.01
N ALA A 66 -15.20 10.89 15.53
CA ALA A 66 -14.55 9.67 16.00
C ALA A 66 -13.97 9.84 17.42
N GLN A 67 -14.04 8.79 18.22
CA GLN A 67 -13.56 8.75 19.61
C GLN A 67 -12.22 8.00 19.69
N GLU A 68 -11.21 8.63 20.29
CA GLU A 68 -9.87 8.04 20.43
C GLU A 68 -9.83 7.04 21.60
N PHE A 69 -9.37 5.83 21.34
CA PHE A 69 -9.12 4.75 22.29
C PHE A 69 -7.62 4.51 22.43
N PHE A 70 -7.22 3.76 23.43
CA PHE A 70 -5.89 3.19 23.55
C PHE A 70 -6.03 1.72 23.96
N MET A 71 -5.87 0.81 23.01
CA MET A 71 -6.06 -0.63 23.17
C MET A 71 -4.74 -1.36 23.33
N PRO A 72 -4.72 -2.52 24.03
CA PRO A 72 -3.48 -3.27 24.26
C PRO A 72 -2.91 -3.84 22.95
N SER A 73 -1.58 -3.77 22.78
CA SER A 73 -0.88 -4.44 21.68
C SER A 73 -0.69 -5.94 21.91
N LEU A 74 -0.73 -6.40 23.20
CA LEU A 74 -0.67 -7.80 23.56
C LEU A 74 -2.09 -8.34 23.71
N THR A 75 -2.55 -9.16 22.75
CA THR A 75 -3.92 -9.62 22.63
C THR A 75 -4.04 -11.12 22.88
N PRO A 76 -5.04 -11.59 23.66
CA PRO A 76 -5.21 -13.02 23.93
C PRO A 76 -5.56 -13.81 22.66
N SER A 77 -4.99 -15.02 22.51
CA SER A 77 -5.29 -15.91 21.38
C SER A 77 -6.77 -16.31 21.28
N SER A 78 -7.51 -16.26 22.40
CA SER A 78 -8.94 -16.57 22.42
C SER A 78 -9.76 -15.68 21.48
N LEU A 79 -9.48 -14.38 21.43
CA LEU A 79 -10.18 -13.44 20.51
C LEU A 79 -9.92 -13.79 19.04
N TRP A 80 -8.68 -14.12 18.70
CA TRP A 80 -8.28 -14.50 17.34
C TRP A 80 -8.85 -15.86 16.93
N LYS A 81 -8.98 -16.79 17.87
CA LYS A 81 -9.64 -18.10 17.65
C LYS A 81 -11.15 -17.93 17.46
N GLU A 82 -11.79 -17.03 18.20
CA GLU A 82 -13.21 -16.70 18.09
C GLU A 82 -13.54 -16.08 16.71
N SER A 83 -12.71 -15.16 16.21
CA SER A 83 -12.85 -14.58 14.87
C SER A 83 -12.46 -15.53 13.72
N GLY A 84 -11.82 -16.67 14.04
CA GLY A 84 -11.27 -17.62 13.06
C GLY A 84 -9.95 -17.15 12.42
N ARG A 85 -9.34 -16.07 12.92
CA ARG A 85 -8.12 -15.50 12.32
C ARG A 85 -6.82 -16.01 12.95
N TRP A 86 -6.87 -16.79 14.02
CA TRP A 86 -5.66 -17.36 14.64
C TRP A 86 -4.82 -18.18 13.64
N GLU A 87 -5.47 -19.00 12.81
CA GLU A 87 -4.81 -19.81 11.79
C GLU A 87 -4.71 -19.07 10.44
N SER A 88 -5.79 -18.39 10.02
CA SER A 88 -5.87 -17.78 8.69
C SER A 88 -4.97 -16.56 8.51
N PHE A 89 -4.50 -15.91 9.59
CA PHE A 89 -3.50 -14.84 9.51
C PHE A 89 -2.10 -15.38 9.15
N GLY A 90 -1.87 -16.67 9.31
CA GLY A 90 -0.64 -17.33 8.92
C GLY A 90 0.58 -16.91 9.74
N ASP A 91 1.74 -16.93 9.08
CA ASP A 91 3.05 -16.65 9.70
C ASP A 91 3.31 -15.15 9.89
N ASP A 92 2.47 -14.27 9.32
CA ASP A 92 2.60 -12.82 9.51
C ASP A 92 2.24 -12.36 10.94
N MET A 93 1.67 -13.24 11.76
CA MET A 93 1.32 -12.95 13.15
C MET A 93 2.43 -13.35 14.11
N PHE A 94 2.99 -12.39 14.86
CA PHE A 94 3.84 -12.69 16.00
C PHE A 94 3.04 -13.34 17.14
N ARG A 95 3.29 -14.62 17.40
CA ARG A 95 2.68 -15.39 18.48
C ARG A 95 3.66 -15.51 19.63
N VAL A 96 3.18 -15.20 20.85
CA VAL A 96 4.00 -15.24 22.06
C VAL A 96 3.30 -16.06 23.14
N ARG A 97 4.08 -16.63 24.08
CA ARG A 97 3.56 -17.37 25.22
C ARG A 97 4.05 -16.73 26.52
N ASP A 98 3.13 -16.60 27.49
CA ASP A 98 3.50 -16.17 28.82
C ASP A 98 4.13 -17.31 29.64
N ARG A 99 4.59 -16.98 30.88
CA ARG A 99 5.21 -17.97 31.78
C ARG A 99 4.29 -19.11 32.20
N LYS A 100 2.96 -18.97 32.03
CA LYS A 100 1.95 -19.99 32.34
C LYS A 100 1.54 -20.77 31.06
N GLY A 101 2.20 -20.54 29.95
CA GLY A 101 1.92 -21.21 28.69
C GLY A 101 0.70 -20.65 27.91
N ARG A 102 0.10 -19.54 28.37
CA ARG A 102 -1.02 -18.91 27.66
C ARG A 102 -0.53 -18.22 26.39
N GLU A 103 -1.27 -18.40 25.30
CA GLU A 103 -0.93 -17.85 23.99
C GLU A 103 -1.52 -16.45 23.80
N TYR A 104 -0.74 -15.58 23.19
CA TYR A 104 -1.08 -14.22 22.82
C TYR A 104 -0.55 -13.92 21.43
N ALA A 105 -1.10 -12.90 20.78
CA ALA A 105 -0.52 -12.25 19.60
C ALA A 105 -0.03 -10.84 19.96
N LEU A 106 1.09 -10.42 19.36
CA LEU A 106 1.38 -8.99 19.21
C LEU A 106 0.48 -8.48 18.06
N ALA A 107 -0.43 -7.58 18.37
CA ALA A 107 -1.54 -7.22 17.48
C ALA A 107 -1.08 -6.67 16.12
N PRO A 108 -1.37 -7.35 15.00
CA PRO A 108 -1.19 -6.81 13.65
C PRO A 108 -2.29 -5.83 13.25
N THR A 109 -3.44 -5.88 13.92
CA THR A 109 -4.65 -5.06 13.79
C THR A 109 -5.55 -5.29 15.01
N HIS A 110 -6.72 -4.62 15.14
CA HIS A 110 -7.53 -4.68 16.37
C HIS A 110 -9.02 -4.92 16.14
N GLU A 111 -9.44 -5.52 15.03
CA GLU A 111 -10.86 -5.85 14.80
C GLU A 111 -11.43 -6.72 15.93
N GLU A 112 -10.66 -7.67 16.43
CA GLU A 112 -11.05 -8.56 17.53
C GLU A 112 -11.25 -7.81 18.84
N VAL A 113 -10.34 -6.88 19.16
CA VAL A 113 -10.42 -6.10 20.41
C VAL A 113 -11.60 -5.13 20.34
N ILE A 114 -11.81 -4.47 19.21
CA ILE A 114 -12.98 -3.60 19.00
C ILE A 114 -14.28 -4.38 19.09
N SER A 115 -14.33 -5.58 18.51
CA SER A 115 -15.52 -6.45 18.59
C SER A 115 -15.82 -6.85 20.05
N GLU A 116 -14.79 -7.18 20.84
CA GLU A 116 -14.95 -7.47 22.27
C GLU A 116 -15.53 -6.29 23.06
N ILE A 117 -15.00 -5.08 22.84
CA ILE A 117 -15.50 -3.85 23.45
C ILE A 117 -16.95 -3.58 22.99
N ALA A 118 -17.21 -3.70 21.69
CA ALA A 118 -18.53 -3.47 21.11
C ALA A 118 -19.57 -4.46 21.64
N ARG A 119 -19.18 -5.73 21.81
CA ARG A 119 -20.04 -6.77 22.40
C ARG A 119 -20.50 -6.42 23.80
N GLU A 120 -19.68 -5.69 24.58
CA GLU A 120 -20.02 -5.26 25.93
C GLU A 120 -20.90 -3.99 25.94
N HIS A 121 -20.59 -3.02 25.07
CA HIS A 121 -21.15 -1.66 25.13
C HIS A 121 -22.30 -1.40 24.16
N ILE A 122 -22.40 -2.12 23.04
CA ILE A 122 -23.49 -1.94 22.04
C ILE A 122 -24.59 -2.96 22.31
N LYS A 123 -25.76 -2.51 22.75
CA LYS A 123 -26.91 -3.36 23.09
C LYS A 123 -28.18 -2.99 22.35
N SER A 124 -28.31 -1.75 21.92
CA SER A 124 -29.49 -1.20 21.28
C SER A 124 -29.13 -0.34 20.08
N TYR A 125 -30.05 -0.19 19.14
CA TYR A 125 -29.93 0.75 18.03
C TYR A 125 -29.61 2.19 18.48
N LYS A 126 -29.93 2.54 19.73
CA LYS A 126 -29.64 3.87 20.31
C LYS A 126 -28.15 4.09 20.57
N ASP A 127 -27.37 3.03 20.66
CA ASP A 127 -25.92 3.06 20.89
C ASP A 127 -25.15 3.25 19.56
N LEU A 128 -25.85 3.22 18.42
CA LEU A 128 -25.29 3.30 17.06
C LEU A 128 -25.78 4.59 16.34
N PRO A 129 -25.01 5.14 15.37
CA PRO A 129 -23.69 4.69 14.95
C PRO A 129 -22.58 5.09 15.93
N GLN A 130 -21.43 4.39 15.86
CA GLN A 130 -20.22 4.75 16.58
C GLN A 130 -19.00 4.72 15.65
N ILE A 131 -18.04 5.63 15.87
CA ILE A 131 -16.74 5.60 15.21
C ILE A 131 -15.68 5.65 16.30
N TRP A 132 -14.87 4.60 16.40
CA TRP A 132 -13.81 4.46 17.39
C TRP A 132 -12.46 4.31 16.68
N TYR A 133 -11.41 4.96 17.15
CA TYR A 133 -10.09 4.85 16.55
C TYR A 133 -8.98 4.85 17.61
N GLN A 134 -7.82 4.40 17.21
CA GLN A 134 -6.59 4.54 17.97
C GLN A 134 -5.40 4.87 17.06
N ILE A 135 -4.32 5.33 17.67
CA ILE A 135 -3.00 5.46 17.05
C ILE A 135 -2.04 4.66 17.90
N GLN A 136 -1.68 3.46 17.43
CA GLN A 136 -1.00 2.45 18.23
C GLN A 136 0.01 1.67 17.41
N THR A 137 1.04 1.13 18.06
CA THR A 137 2.00 0.22 17.47
C THR A 137 1.34 -1.08 17.04
N LYS A 138 1.70 -1.54 15.85
CA LYS A 138 1.33 -2.82 15.26
C LYS A 138 2.57 -3.65 14.97
N PHE A 139 2.38 -4.96 14.93
CA PHE A 139 3.42 -5.93 14.69
C PHE A 139 3.01 -6.90 13.60
N ARG A 140 3.86 -7.07 12.58
CA ARG A 140 3.68 -8.07 11.53
C ARG A 140 5.01 -8.76 11.30
N ASP A 141 5.04 -10.09 11.32
CA ASP A 141 6.27 -10.85 11.05
C ASP A 141 6.57 -10.87 9.55
N GLU A 142 6.84 -9.69 9.06
CA GLU A 142 7.15 -9.46 7.65
C GLU A 142 8.39 -10.26 7.24
N PRO A 143 8.28 -11.20 6.29
CA PRO A 143 9.40 -12.07 5.90
C PRO A 143 10.54 -11.32 5.21
N ARG A 144 10.21 -10.22 4.49
CA ARG A 144 11.18 -9.42 3.72
C ARG A 144 10.99 -7.93 3.93
N PRO A 145 11.35 -7.38 5.11
CA PRO A 145 11.30 -5.94 5.34
C PRO A 145 12.21 -5.22 4.35
N ARG A 146 11.73 -4.12 3.76
CA ARG A 146 12.47 -3.35 2.75
C ARG A 146 11.97 -1.91 2.64
N GLY A 147 12.72 -1.07 1.90
CA GLY A 147 12.34 0.32 1.69
C GLY A 147 12.38 1.18 2.95
N GLY A 148 13.23 0.87 3.92
CA GLY A 148 13.31 1.59 5.20
C GLY A 148 12.02 1.43 5.99
N ILE A 149 11.33 2.56 6.28
CA ILE A 149 10.08 2.57 7.05
C ILE A 149 8.81 2.30 6.21
N LEU A 150 8.94 1.92 4.94
CA LEU A 150 7.79 1.59 4.07
C LEU A 150 7.20 0.22 4.40
N ARG A 151 8.06 -0.80 4.60
CA ARG A 151 7.65 -2.17 4.90
C ARG A 151 8.48 -2.72 6.06
N VAL A 152 7.88 -2.77 7.23
CA VAL A 152 8.53 -3.01 8.51
C VAL A 152 7.76 -4.01 9.36
N ARG A 153 8.40 -4.53 10.41
CA ARG A 153 7.82 -5.48 11.37
C ARG A 153 7.12 -4.80 12.53
N GLU A 154 7.56 -3.60 12.90
CA GLU A 154 6.97 -2.78 13.95
C GLU A 154 6.70 -1.37 13.41
N PHE A 155 5.46 -0.90 13.53
CA PHE A 155 5.05 0.39 12.99
C PHE A 155 3.85 0.98 13.75
N ILE A 156 3.71 2.30 13.69
CA ILE A 156 2.53 2.98 14.18
C ILE A 156 1.46 2.98 13.08
N MET A 157 0.23 2.66 13.46
CA MET A 157 -0.95 2.73 12.61
C MET A 157 -2.04 3.53 13.31
N LYS A 158 -2.73 4.41 12.57
CA LYS A 158 -4.07 4.82 12.92
C LYS A 158 -5.02 3.78 12.36
N ASP A 159 -5.71 3.08 13.22
CA ASP A 159 -6.80 2.19 12.88
C ASP A 159 -8.10 2.71 13.49
N SER A 160 -9.13 2.82 12.64
CA SER A 160 -10.47 3.27 12.99
C SER A 160 -11.48 2.22 12.61
N TYR A 161 -12.59 2.20 13.32
CA TYR A 161 -13.67 1.24 13.15
C TYR A 161 -15.00 1.95 13.24
N SER A 162 -15.88 1.74 12.29
CA SER A 162 -17.27 2.15 12.38
C SER A 162 -18.15 0.98 12.81
N LEU A 163 -19.17 1.29 13.58
CA LEU A 163 -20.17 0.37 14.10
C LEU A 163 -21.53 0.96 13.73
N ASP A 164 -22.25 0.28 12.84
CA ASP A 164 -23.45 0.80 12.20
C ASP A 164 -24.62 -0.18 12.34
N ALA A 165 -25.86 0.34 12.37
CA ALA A 165 -27.07 -0.47 12.48
C ALA A 165 -27.53 -1.02 11.12
N SER A 166 -27.11 -0.42 10.01
CA SER A 166 -27.53 -0.78 8.65
C SER A 166 -26.40 -0.61 7.65
N TRP A 167 -26.57 -1.17 6.46
CA TRP A 167 -25.61 -0.98 5.36
C TRP A 167 -25.56 0.48 4.89
N GLU A 168 -26.66 1.20 4.90
CA GLU A 168 -26.73 2.63 4.60
C GLU A 168 -25.91 3.43 5.63
N GLY A 169 -26.01 3.09 6.94
CA GLY A 169 -25.18 3.69 7.98
C GLY A 169 -23.69 3.43 7.76
N LEU A 170 -23.31 2.20 7.37
CA LEU A 170 -21.94 1.89 6.98
C LEU A 170 -21.50 2.72 5.77
N ASP A 171 -22.35 2.92 4.75
CA ASP A 171 -22.03 3.74 3.59
C ASP A 171 -21.76 5.20 3.99
N GLU A 172 -22.52 5.75 4.92
CA GLU A 172 -22.30 7.09 5.48
C GLU A 172 -20.98 7.16 6.25
N SER A 173 -20.73 6.23 7.18
CA SER A 173 -19.47 6.14 7.95
C SER A 173 -18.26 5.97 7.03
N TYR A 174 -18.39 5.19 5.97
CA TYR A 174 -17.36 4.95 4.96
C TYR A 174 -17.06 6.23 4.16
N ALA A 175 -18.09 6.96 3.75
CA ALA A 175 -17.95 8.24 3.06
C ALA A 175 -17.26 9.30 3.94
N LEU A 176 -17.61 9.39 5.24
CA LEU A 176 -16.95 10.27 6.20
C LEU A 176 -15.46 9.99 6.30
N HIS A 177 -15.07 8.71 6.41
CA HIS A 177 -13.66 8.32 6.46
C HIS A 177 -12.93 8.62 5.14
N ARG A 178 -13.56 8.35 4.00
CA ARG A 178 -13.00 8.67 2.68
C ARG A 178 -12.63 10.14 2.56
N GLU A 179 -13.55 11.02 2.94
CA GLU A 179 -13.32 12.47 2.87
C GLU A 179 -12.29 12.95 3.92
N ALA A 180 -12.30 12.37 5.13
CA ALA A 180 -11.27 12.64 6.13
C ALA A 180 -9.87 12.24 5.63
N TYR A 181 -9.74 11.08 4.99
CA TYR A 181 -8.46 10.61 4.42
C TYR A 181 -7.94 11.53 3.32
N LYS A 182 -8.82 11.98 2.42
CA LYS A 182 -8.43 12.98 1.40
C LYS A 182 -7.87 14.26 2.04
N ARG A 183 -8.51 14.75 3.11
CA ARG A 183 -8.01 15.93 3.85
C ARG A 183 -6.68 15.64 4.55
N ILE A 184 -6.56 14.48 5.23
CA ILE A 184 -5.31 14.07 5.90
C ILE A 184 -4.15 14.07 4.92
N PHE A 185 -4.25 13.35 3.80
CA PHE A 185 -3.16 13.24 2.84
C PHE A 185 -2.85 14.56 2.15
N SER A 186 -3.87 15.35 1.81
CA SER A 186 -3.69 16.70 1.25
C SER A 186 -2.99 17.64 2.24
N ARG A 187 -3.40 17.63 3.51
CA ARG A 187 -2.76 18.41 4.58
C ARG A 187 -1.32 17.97 4.83
N CYS A 188 -1.01 16.68 4.68
CA CYS A 188 0.37 16.17 4.72
C CYS A 188 1.18 16.51 3.46
N GLY A 189 0.59 17.18 2.48
CA GLY A 189 1.23 17.57 1.22
C GLY A 189 1.41 16.43 0.22
N LEU A 190 0.72 15.31 0.37
CA LEU A 190 0.85 14.19 -0.55
C LEU A 190 0.01 14.40 -1.82
N LYS A 191 0.58 14.03 -2.96
CA LYS A 191 -0.14 13.83 -4.22
C LYS A 191 -0.53 12.35 -4.28
N PHE A 192 -1.81 12.04 -4.19
CA PHE A 192 -2.32 10.69 -4.12
C PHE A 192 -3.41 10.41 -5.15
N ILE A 193 -3.59 9.13 -5.46
CA ILE A 193 -4.68 8.60 -6.27
C ILE A 193 -5.54 7.72 -5.35
N HIS A 194 -6.85 7.84 -5.47
CA HIS A 194 -7.82 7.04 -4.74
C HIS A 194 -8.40 6.00 -5.69
N VAL A 195 -8.29 4.71 -5.35
CA VAL A 195 -8.66 3.58 -6.20
C VAL A 195 -9.48 2.54 -5.45
N LYS A 196 -10.30 1.79 -6.18
CA LYS A 196 -10.89 0.54 -5.66
C LYS A 196 -9.79 -0.51 -5.49
N ALA A 197 -9.96 -1.36 -4.47
CA ALA A 197 -9.01 -2.40 -4.11
C ALA A 197 -9.69 -3.72 -3.74
N SER A 198 -8.90 -4.77 -3.59
CA SER A 198 -9.36 -6.04 -3.05
C SER A 198 -9.48 -5.97 -1.52
N ALA A 199 -10.53 -6.57 -0.95
CA ALA A 199 -10.67 -6.67 0.50
C ALA A 199 -9.69 -7.68 1.14
N GLY A 200 -9.07 -8.56 0.35
CA GLY A 200 -8.03 -9.50 0.77
C GLY A 200 -8.37 -10.30 2.04
N ILE A 201 -7.38 -10.50 2.91
CA ILE A 201 -7.50 -11.23 4.19
C ILE A 201 -8.46 -10.54 5.17
N MET A 202 -8.62 -9.22 5.08
CA MET A 202 -9.55 -8.47 5.94
C MET A 202 -11.00 -8.90 5.70
N GLY A 203 -11.31 -9.30 4.46
CA GLY A 203 -12.66 -9.68 4.02
C GLY A 203 -13.58 -8.47 3.89
N GLY A 204 -14.84 -8.72 3.57
CA GLY A 204 -15.82 -7.66 3.32
C GLY A 204 -16.22 -7.59 1.85
N LYS A 205 -17.09 -6.62 1.53
CA LYS A 205 -17.66 -6.50 0.17
C LYS A 205 -16.95 -5.48 -0.70
N GLU A 206 -16.33 -4.48 -0.12
CA GLU A 206 -15.75 -3.35 -0.83
C GLU A 206 -14.58 -2.76 -0.06
N SER A 207 -13.52 -2.37 -0.78
CA SER A 207 -12.42 -1.62 -0.19
C SER A 207 -11.86 -0.60 -1.17
N GLU A 208 -11.21 0.43 -0.63
CA GLU A 208 -10.57 1.50 -1.39
C GLU A 208 -9.22 1.87 -0.78
N GLU A 209 -8.25 2.14 -1.64
CA GLU A 209 -6.88 2.49 -1.28
C GLU A 209 -6.53 3.92 -1.69
N PHE A 210 -5.69 4.55 -0.89
CA PHE A 210 -5.06 5.83 -1.19
C PHE A 210 -3.58 5.59 -1.49
N MET A 211 -3.18 5.90 -2.72
CA MET A 211 -1.92 5.48 -3.31
C MET A 211 -1.08 6.69 -3.74
N VAL A 212 0.19 6.68 -3.39
CA VAL A 212 1.16 7.69 -3.84
C VAL A 212 2.05 7.06 -4.92
N LEU A 213 2.08 7.63 -6.12
CA LEU A 213 2.94 7.15 -7.19
C LEU A 213 4.41 7.34 -6.84
N SER A 214 5.15 6.24 -6.84
CA SER A 214 6.60 6.21 -6.58
C SER A 214 7.19 4.89 -7.04
N ASP A 215 8.38 4.93 -7.62
CA ASP A 215 9.15 3.72 -7.98
C ASP A 215 9.52 2.87 -6.75
N ALA A 216 9.53 3.48 -5.56
CA ALA A 216 9.70 2.78 -4.28
C ALA A 216 8.48 1.97 -3.84
N GLY A 217 7.34 2.13 -4.52
CA GLY A 217 6.09 1.42 -4.23
C GLY A 217 6.15 -0.05 -4.66
N GLU A 218 5.47 -0.89 -3.90
CA GLU A 218 5.36 -2.33 -4.17
C GLU A 218 4.07 -2.67 -4.93
N ASP A 219 3.03 -1.88 -4.72
CA ASP A 219 1.75 -2.04 -5.38
C ASP A 219 1.81 -1.48 -6.80
N LYS A 220 0.99 -2.06 -7.68
CA LYS A 220 0.92 -1.64 -9.07
C LYS A 220 -0.46 -1.09 -9.39
N LEU A 221 -0.50 0.08 -10.00
CA LEU A 221 -1.72 0.71 -10.49
C LEU A 221 -1.76 0.70 -12.01
N ALA A 222 -2.90 0.30 -12.55
CA ALA A 222 -3.27 0.55 -13.93
C ALA A 222 -3.84 1.96 -14.02
N ILE A 223 -3.24 2.82 -14.86
CA ILE A 223 -3.59 4.24 -14.96
C ILE A 223 -3.80 4.63 -16.42
N CYS A 224 -4.90 5.32 -16.68
CA CYS A 224 -5.13 6.00 -17.95
C CYS A 224 -4.77 7.48 -17.81
N GLU A 225 -3.74 7.93 -18.50
CA GLU A 225 -3.31 9.34 -18.46
C GLU A 225 -4.30 10.29 -19.18
N ASN A 226 -5.13 9.76 -20.08
CA ASN A 226 -6.10 10.56 -20.83
C ASN A 226 -7.31 10.97 -19.98
N CYS A 227 -7.93 10.02 -19.24
CA CYS A 227 -9.16 10.30 -18.48
C CYS A 227 -8.98 10.27 -16.96
N GLY A 228 -7.77 9.95 -16.45
CA GLY A 228 -7.48 9.83 -15.03
C GLY A 228 -8.06 8.57 -14.37
N TRP A 229 -8.61 7.63 -15.13
CA TRP A 229 -9.05 6.35 -14.57
C TRP A 229 -7.86 5.59 -13.99
N ALA A 230 -8.05 5.02 -12.79
CA ALA A 230 -7.03 4.21 -12.13
C ALA A 230 -7.67 3.08 -11.33
N ALA A 231 -6.97 1.95 -11.24
CA ALA A 231 -7.35 0.81 -10.41
C ALA A 231 -6.11 0.04 -9.95
N ASN A 232 -6.18 -0.65 -8.80
CA ASN A 232 -5.17 -1.61 -8.43
C ASN A 232 -5.16 -2.77 -9.44
N VAL A 233 -3.97 -3.19 -9.88
CA VAL A 233 -3.78 -4.26 -10.89
C VAL A 233 -4.45 -5.56 -10.47
N GLU A 234 -4.57 -5.82 -9.16
CA GLU A 234 -5.23 -7.02 -8.63
C GLU A 234 -6.71 -7.13 -9.00
N ILE A 235 -7.39 -6.01 -9.24
CA ILE A 235 -8.82 -5.98 -9.56
C ILE A 235 -9.17 -5.21 -10.84
N ALA A 236 -8.17 -4.59 -11.47
CA ALA A 236 -8.40 -3.80 -12.67
C ALA A 236 -9.06 -4.64 -13.78
N PRO A 237 -10.25 -4.26 -14.28
CA PRO A 237 -10.92 -5.01 -15.33
C PRO A 237 -10.13 -4.91 -16.64
N VAL A 238 -10.13 -6.00 -17.38
CA VAL A 238 -9.54 -6.07 -18.70
C VAL A 238 -10.63 -5.96 -19.76
N VAL A 239 -10.43 -5.06 -20.72
CA VAL A 239 -11.32 -4.90 -21.88
C VAL A 239 -10.64 -5.50 -23.11
N ASP A 240 -11.23 -6.57 -23.65
CA ASP A 240 -10.75 -7.19 -24.89
C ASP A 240 -11.34 -6.49 -26.11
N ARG A 241 -10.48 -6.11 -27.07
CA ARG A 241 -10.91 -5.51 -28.36
C ARG A 241 -11.57 -6.50 -29.30
N GLY A 242 -11.58 -7.79 -28.97
CA GLY A 242 -12.05 -8.84 -29.86
C GLY A 242 -11.12 -9.09 -31.05
N GLU A 243 -9.84 -8.70 -30.92
CA GLU A 243 -8.83 -8.94 -31.94
C GLU A 243 -8.58 -10.45 -32.10
N ARG A 244 -8.83 -10.95 -33.30
CA ARG A 244 -8.61 -12.36 -33.61
C ARG A 244 -7.12 -12.66 -33.66
N VAL A 245 -6.71 -13.70 -32.92
CA VAL A 245 -5.35 -14.24 -32.93
C VAL A 245 -5.40 -15.59 -33.65
N VAL A 246 -4.95 -15.60 -34.90
CA VAL A 246 -5.05 -16.76 -35.78
C VAL A 246 -3.66 -17.30 -36.09
N LEU A 247 -3.46 -18.59 -35.86
CA LEU A 247 -2.31 -19.35 -36.35
C LEU A 247 -2.79 -20.32 -37.45
N ASN A 248 -2.22 -20.21 -38.63
CA ASN A 248 -2.72 -20.88 -39.84
C ASN A 248 -2.40 -22.38 -39.88
N TYR A 249 -3.07 -23.16 -39.07
CA TYR A 249 -3.14 -24.62 -39.14
C TYR A 249 -4.57 -25.04 -39.48
N LYS A 250 -4.73 -26.07 -40.33
CA LYS A 250 -6.06 -26.50 -40.79
C LYS A 250 -6.78 -27.45 -39.84
N SER A 251 -6.04 -28.12 -38.93
CA SER A 251 -6.56 -29.07 -37.98
C SER A 251 -5.52 -29.36 -36.89
N PRO A 252 -5.93 -29.86 -35.73
CA PRO A 252 -5.01 -30.27 -34.69
C PRO A 252 -3.97 -31.29 -35.16
N GLN A 253 -2.69 -31.04 -34.86
CA GLN A 253 -1.58 -31.92 -35.17
C GLN A 253 -0.62 -31.97 -33.98
N THR A 254 -0.28 -33.19 -33.53
CA THR A 254 0.75 -33.39 -32.51
C THR A 254 2.12 -33.21 -33.13
N VAL A 255 2.94 -32.36 -32.52
CA VAL A 255 4.30 -32.06 -32.96
C VAL A 255 5.30 -32.32 -31.83
N PRO A 256 6.49 -32.86 -32.14
CA PRO A 256 7.53 -33.06 -31.13
C PRO A 256 8.13 -31.72 -30.70
N THR A 257 8.26 -31.54 -29.39
CA THR A 257 8.90 -30.38 -28.74
C THR A 257 9.79 -30.85 -27.59
N PRO A 258 10.87 -31.57 -27.90
CA PRO A 258 11.67 -32.25 -26.88
C PRO A 258 12.26 -31.26 -25.87
N GLY A 259 11.98 -31.51 -24.57
CA GLY A 259 12.46 -30.72 -23.45
C GLY A 259 11.81 -29.33 -23.29
N ALA A 260 10.92 -28.90 -24.20
CA ALA A 260 10.26 -27.60 -24.10
C ALA A 260 9.09 -27.64 -23.11
N ARG A 261 9.27 -27.03 -21.94
CA ARG A 261 8.30 -26.98 -20.84
C ARG A 261 7.75 -25.58 -20.57
N THR A 262 8.46 -24.55 -21.02
CA THR A 262 8.01 -23.14 -20.89
C THR A 262 7.49 -22.62 -22.20
N VAL A 263 6.68 -21.54 -22.12
CA VAL A 263 6.15 -20.86 -23.32
C VAL A 263 7.27 -20.41 -24.25
N GLU A 264 8.36 -19.88 -23.66
CA GLU A 264 9.52 -19.38 -24.41
C GLU A 264 10.22 -20.50 -25.18
N GLU A 265 10.41 -21.68 -24.55
CA GLU A 265 11.05 -22.85 -25.16
C GLU A 265 10.18 -23.40 -26.31
N VAL A 266 8.86 -23.50 -26.09
CA VAL A 266 7.92 -23.94 -27.15
C VAL A 266 7.91 -22.96 -28.29
N CYS A 267 7.87 -21.64 -28.02
CA CYS A 267 7.96 -20.61 -29.03
C CYS A 267 9.24 -20.67 -29.87
N ALA A 268 10.38 -20.92 -29.20
CA ALA A 268 11.67 -21.02 -29.87
C ALA A 268 11.73 -22.24 -30.82
N GLN A 269 11.20 -23.40 -30.39
CA GLN A 269 11.19 -24.62 -31.21
C GLN A 269 10.22 -24.54 -32.38
N LEU A 270 9.03 -23.95 -32.17
CA LEU A 270 8.00 -23.88 -33.21
C LEU A 270 8.08 -22.63 -34.09
N GLY A 271 8.96 -21.67 -33.75
CA GLY A 271 9.10 -20.41 -34.49
C GLY A 271 7.88 -19.49 -34.40
N ILE A 272 7.16 -19.51 -33.28
CA ILE A 272 5.94 -18.75 -33.06
C ILE A 272 6.08 -17.74 -31.94
N LYS A 273 5.09 -16.83 -31.79
CA LYS A 273 5.04 -15.87 -30.67
C LYS A 273 4.18 -16.42 -29.50
N PRO A 274 4.44 -16.01 -28.26
CA PRO A 274 3.69 -16.44 -27.08
C PRO A 274 2.16 -16.28 -27.21
N LYS A 275 1.69 -15.26 -27.92
CA LYS A 275 0.25 -15.02 -28.16
C LYS A 275 -0.48 -16.14 -28.90
N TYR A 276 0.21 -17.07 -29.53
CA TYR A 276 -0.37 -18.21 -30.22
C TYR A 276 -0.47 -19.48 -29.37
N ILE A 277 -0.01 -19.42 -28.12
CA ILE A 277 -0.09 -20.52 -27.15
C ILE A 277 -1.26 -20.27 -26.19
N VAL A 278 -1.94 -21.33 -25.79
CA VAL A 278 -2.83 -21.34 -24.62
C VAL A 278 -2.20 -22.21 -23.55
N LYS A 279 -1.78 -21.58 -22.45
CA LYS A 279 -1.27 -22.26 -21.23
C LYS A 279 -2.43 -22.95 -20.54
N SER A 280 -2.22 -24.21 -20.10
CA SER A 280 -3.16 -24.98 -19.30
C SER A 280 -2.58 -25.14 -17.89
N LEU A 281 -3.17 -24.46 -16.91
CA LEU A 281 -2.75 -24.48 -15.51
C LEU A 281 -3.79 -25.25 -14.69
N VAL A 282 -3.36 -26.15 -13.81
CA VAL A 282 -4.27 -26.91 -12.94
C VAL A 282 -4.33 -26.23 -11.58
N TYR A 283 -5.53 -25.91 -11.12
CA TYR A 283 -5.81 -25.37 -9.79
C TYR A 283 -6.61 -26.37 -8.97
N ILE A 284 -6.27 -26.48 -7.70
CA ILE A 284 -7.05 -27.23 -6.70
C ILE A 284 -7.98 -26.25 -6.01
N THR A 285 -9.27 -26.59 -5.97
CA THR A 285 -10.30 -25.80 -5.30
C THR A 285 -11.07 -26.65 -4.28
N GLN A 286 -11.93 -26.03 -3.47
CA GLN A 286 -12.81 -26.79 -2.57
C GLN A 286 -13.83 -27.67 -3.32
N GLU A 287 -14.06 -27.41 -4.60
CA GLU A 287 -15.02 -28.14 -5.45
C GLU A 287 -14.32 -29.18 -6.35
N GLY A 288 -13.00 -29.33 -6.21
CA GLY A 288 -12.17 -30.24 -7.01
C GLY A 288 -11.19 -29.53 -7.93
N PRO A 289 -10.46 -30.27 -8.79
CA PRO A 289 -9.50 -29.70 -9.71
C PRO A 289 -10.18 -28.94 -10.85
N VAL A 290 -9.60 -27.82 -11.24
CA VAL A 290 -10.04 -26.96 -12.34
C VAL A 290 -8.85 -26.65 -13.25
N MET A 291 -9.03 -26.74 -14.57
CA MET A 291 -8.05 -26.30 -15.55
C MET A 291 -8.32 -24.85 -15.93
N VAL A 292 -7.34 -24.01 -15.75
CA VAL A 292 -7.36 -22.59 -16.12
C VAL A 292 -6.58 -22.41 -17.43
N LEU A 293 -7.27 -21.88 -18.45
CA LEU A 293 -6.72 -21.65 -19.78
C LEU A 293 -6.45 -20.16 -19.98
N ILE A 294 -5.22 -19.82 -20.32
CA ILE A 294 -4.81 -18.43 -20.50
C ILE A 294 -3.83 -18.30 -21.67
N ARG A 295 -3.90 -17.19 -22.41
CA ARG A 295 -2.99 -16.93 -23.53
C ARG A 295 -1.54 -16.89 -23.06
N GLY A 296 -0.61 -17.37 -23.88
CA GLY A 296 0.79 -17.59 -23.48
C GLY A 296 1.54 -16.35 -23.00
N ASP A 297 1.18 -15.17 -23.54
CA ASP A 297 1.73 -13.86 -23.13
C ASP A 297 0.97 -13.19 -21.97
N HIS A 298 -0.05 -13.82 -21.41
CA HIS A 298 -0.83 -13.32 -20.28
C HIS A 298 -0.51 -14.07 -18.99
N GLU A 299 -0.74 -13.44 -17.83
CA GLU A 299 -0.60 -14.04 -16.51
C GLU A 299 -1.94 -14.09 -15.79
N VAL A 300 -2.18 -15.19 -15.06
CA VAL A 300 -3.37 -15.34 -14.22
C VAL A 300 -3.34 -14.30 -13.10
N ASN A 301 -4.48 -13.69 -12.85
CA ASN A 301 -4.69 -12.84 -11.68
C ASN A 301 -5.37 -13.67 -10.59
N GLU A 302 -4.62 -14.03 -9.56
CA GLU A 302 -5.08 -14.90 -8.48
C GLU A 302 -6.28 -14.30 -7.72
N THR A 303 -6.31 -12.97 -7.56
CA THR A 303 -7.42 -12.27 -6.90
C THR A 303 -8.71 -12.38 -7.72
N LYS A 304 -8.64 -12.18 -9.04
CA LYS A 304 -9.81 -12.34 -9.92
C LYS A 304 -10.25 -13.80 -9.98
N LEU A 305 -9.30 -14.74 -10.03
CA LEU A 305 -9.59 -16.16 -10.03
C LEU A 305 -10.28 -16.61 -8.74
N ALA A 306 -9.84 -16.08 -7.58
CA ALA A 306 -10.46 -16.37 -6.28
C ALA A 306 -11.90 -15.84 -6.13
N ASN A 307 -12.30 -14.85 -6.94
CA ASN A 307 -13.69 -14.39 -6.97
C ASN A 307 -14.63 -15.34 -7.73
N ILE A 308 -14.09 -16.26 -8.51
CA ILE A 308 -14.83 -17.21 -9.37
C ILE A 308 -14.76 -18.61 -8.80
N LEU A 309 -13.59 -19.01 -8.29
CA LEU A 309 -13.32 -20.33 -7.74
C LEU A 309 -13.17 -20.24 -6.21
N LYS A 310 -13.66 -21.26 -5.50
CA LYS A 310 -13.57 -21.29 -4.03
C LYS A 310 -12.18 -21.76 -3.58
N ASN A 311 -11.42 -20.85 -3.00
CA ASN A 311 -10.06 -21.08 -2.48
C ASN A 311 -9.14 -21.77 -3.52
N PRO A 312 -8.93 -21.18 -4.71
CA PRO A 312 -8.04 -21.76 -5.71
C PRO A 312 -6.59 -21.68 -5.22
N ARG A 313 -5.84 -22.73 -5.48
CA ARG A 313 -4.38 -22.75 -5.40
C ARG A 313 -3.80 -23.52 -6.58
N LEU A 314 -2.66 -23.06 -7.07
CA LEU A 314 -1.97 -23.79 -8.13
C LEU A 314 -1.61 -25.21 -7.64
N ALA A 315 -1.86 -26.22 -8.45
CA ALA A 315 -1.52 -27.61 -8.15
C ALA A 315 0.00 -27.81 -8.17
N THR A 316 0.52 -28.65 -7.28
CA THR A 316 1.93 -29.06 -7.35
C THR A 316 2.17 -29.99 -8.55
N PRO A 317 3.43 -30.15 -9.02
CA PRO A 317 3.74 -31.09 -10.10
C PRO A 317 3.29 -32.53 -9.82
N GLU A 318 3.32 -32.96 -8.56
CA GLU A 318 2.88 -34.27 -8.12
C GLU A 318 1.37 -34.41 -8.25
N GLU A 319 0.60 -33.41 -7.79
CA GLU A 319 -0.86 -33.37 -7.92
C GLU A 319 -1.31 -33.35 -9.38
N VAL A 320 -0.62 -32.59 -10.24
CA VAL A 320 -0.90 -32.57 -11.69
C VAL A 320 -0.72 -33.97 -12.28
N ARG A 321 0.36 -34.67 -11.89
CA ARG A 321 0.60 -36.05 -12.35
C ARG A 321 -0.42 -37.05 -11.82
N GLU A 322 -0.87 -36.90 -10.58
CA GLU A 322 -1.94 -37.75 -10.01
C GLU A 322 -3.30 -37.51 -10.70
N ILE A 323 -3.62 -36.28 -11.08
CA ILE A 323 -4.92 -35.90 -11.66
C ILE A 323 -4.98 -36.22 -13.16
N LEU A 324 -3.90 -35.97 -13.90
CA LEU A 324 -3.90 -35.97 -15.36
C LEU A 324 -2.95 -37.01 -15.99
N ASP A 325 -2.11 -37.69 -15.19
CA ASP A 325 -1.04 -38.59 -15.64
C ASP A 325 -0.07 -37.96 -16.64
N VAL A 326 0.25 -36.65 -16.42
CA VAL A 326 1.11 -35.85 -17.30
C VAL A 326 2.04 -34.94 -16.49
N ASP A 327 3.24 -34.71 -17.02
CA ASP A 327 4.19 -33.77 -16.43
C ASP A 327 3.80 -32.31 -16.71
N VAL A 328 4.05 -31.44 -15.74
CA VAL A 328 3.98 -29.97 -15.93
C VAL A 328 4.84 -29.55 -17.13
N GLY A 329 4.29 -28.68 -17.96
CA GLY A 329 4.89 -28.21 -19.22
C GLY A 329 4.24 -28.85 -20.44
N PHE A 330 3.58 -30.01 -20.32
CA PHE A 330 2.92 -30.72 -21.43
C PHE A 330 1.41 -30.85 -21.23
N VAL A 331 0.86 -30.22 -20.19
CA VAL A 331 -0.58 -30.24 -19.90
C VAL A 331 -1.37 -29.51 -20.98
N GLY A 332 -2.39 -30.15 -21.50
CA GLY A 332 -3.31 -29.59 -22.50
C GLY A 332 -4.78 -29.86 -22.19
N PRO A 333 -5.69 -29.11 -22.81
CA PRO A 333 -7.13 -29.17 -22.49
C PRO A 333 -7.89 -30.26 -23.23
N LEU A 334 -7.26 -30.96 -24.20
CA LEU A 334 -7.91 -31.98 -25.01
C LEU A 334 -8.03 -33.29 -24.22
N ASP A 335 -9.19 -33.95 -24.36
CA ASP A 335 -9.50 -35.25 -23.74
C ASP A 335 -9.43 -35.25 -22.20
N VAL A 336 -9.50 -34.08 -21.56
CA VAL A 336 -9.46 -33.93 -20.11
C VAL A 336 -10.85 -33.69 -19.53
N LYS A 337 -11.21 -34.47 -18.49
CA LYS A 337 -12.56 -34.49 -17.88
C LYS A 337 -12.69 -33.60 -16.62
N ILE A 338 -11.83 -32.62 -16.43
CA ILE A 338 -11.97 -31.66 -15.34
C ILE A 338 -12.63 -30.38 -15.86
N ARG A 339 -13.26 -29.60 -14.95
CA ARG A 339 -13.86 -28.30 -15.25
C ARG A 339 -12.81 -27.38 -15.88
N LYS A 340 -13.18 -26.65 -16.92
CA LYS A 340 -12.29 -25.72 -17.64
C LYS A 340 -12.81 -24.30 -17.54
N VAL A 341 -11.93 -23.41 -17.12
CA VAL A 341 -12.16 -21.95 -17.03
C VAL A 341 -11.11 -21.27 -17.90
N ALA A 342 -11.50 -20.35 -18.75
CA ALA A 342 -10.59 -19.62 -19.63
C ALA A 342 -10.69 -18.12 -19.45
N ASP A 343 -9.59 -17.43 -19.70
CA ASP A 343 -9.59 -15.97 -19.87
C ASP A 343 -10.36 -15.58 -21.14
N ASN A 344 -11.05 -14.43 -21.10
CA ASN A 344 -11.85 -13.94 -22.22
C ASN A 344 -11.03 -13.79 -23.52
N ALA A 345 -9.73 -13.47 -23.44
CA ALA A 345 -8.87 -13.35 -24.62
C ALA A 345 -8.75 -14.66 -25.43
N VAL A 346 -8.95 -15.82 -24.79
CA VAL A 346 -8.90 -17.12 -25.48
C VAL A 346 -10.08 -17.29 -26.45
N ARG A 347 -11.21 -16.60 -26.24
CA ARG A 347 -12.38 -16.61 -27.18
C ARG A 347 -12.02 -16.18 -28.60
N TYR A 348 -11.00 -15.36 -28.74
CA TYR A 348 -10.60 -14.75 -30.01
C TYR A 348 -9.40 -15.46 -30.65
N MET A 349 -9.02 -16.64 -30.11
CA MET A 349 -7.91 -17.43 -30.63
C MET A 349 -8.39 -18.55 -31.55
N GLU A 350 -7.61 -18.82 -32.60
CA GLU A 350 -7.90 -19.88 -33.58
C GLU A 350 -6.57 -20.51 -34.04
N GLY A 351 -6.56 -21.82 -34.15
CA GLY A 351 -5.37 -22.58 -34.56
C GLY A 351 -4.23 -22.57 -33.54
N PHE A 352 -4.53 -22.31 -32.28
CA PHE A 352 -3.54 -22.12 -31.20
C PHE A 352 -2.79 -23.42 -30.81
N VAL A 353 -1.74 -23.26 -30.02
CA VAL A 353 -0.88 -24.34 -29.53
C VAL A 353 -1.19 -24.62 -28.08
N VAL A 354 -1.25 -25.91 -27.69
CA VAL A 354 -1.46 -26.40 -26.33
C VAL A 354 -0.54 -27.58 -26.04
N GLY A 355 -0.40 -27.96 -24.76
CA GLY A 355 0.23 -29.21 -24.39
C GLY A 355 -0.52 -30.43 -24.98
N ALA A 356 0.22 -31.49 -25.26
CA ALA A 356 -0.35 -32.70 -25.88
C ALA A 356 -0.78 -33.78 -24.86
N ASN A 357 -0.63 -33.55 -23.56
CA ASN A 357 -0.73 -34.56 -22.49
C ASN A 357 0.19 -35.77 -22.70
N ILE A 358 1.27 -35.55 -23.45
CA ILE A 358 2.33 -36.53 -23.77
C ILE A 358 3.66 -35.85 -23.56
N PRO A 359 4.64 -36.47 -22.86
CA PRO A 359 5.98 -35.89 -22.70
C PRO A 359 6.59 -35.48 -24.04
N ASP A 360 7.24 -34.34 -24.05
CA ASP A 360 7.97 -33.81 -25.21
C ASP A 360 7.12 -33.53 -26.47
N HIS A 361 5.80 -33.30 -26.30
CA HIS A 361 4.90 -33.00 -27.42
C HIS A 361 3.92 -31.88 -27.10
N HIS A 362 3.59 -31.10 -28.14
CA HIS A 362 2.50 -30.14 -28.13
C HIS A 362 1.56 -30.39 -29.32
N ILE A 363 0.35 -29.83 -29.26
CA ILE A 363 -0.62 -29.87 -30.38
C ILE A 363 -0.74 -28.47 -30.95
N VAL A 364 -0.54 -28.33 -32.24
CA VAL A 364 -0.74 -27.11 -33.02
C VAL A 364 -2.09 -27.18 -33.76
N GLY A 365 -2.70 -26.04 -34.06
CA GLY A 365 -3.94 -26.01 -34.84
C GLY A 365 -5.23 -26.29 -34.06
N VAL A 366 -5.18 -26.11 -32.74
CA VAL A 366 -6.34 -26.33 -31.86
C VAL A 366 -7.30 -25.14 -31.92
N SER A 367 -8.60 -25.44 -31.90
CA SER A 367 -9.68 -24.47 -31.81
C SER A 367 -10.51 -24.67 -30.51
N LEU A 368 -11.43 -23.76 -30.21
CA LEU A 368 -12.32 -23.90 -29.06
C LEU A 368 -13.23 -25.12 -29.18
N ASP A 369 -13.65 -25.49 -30.39
CA ASP A 369 -14.50 -26.65 -30.63
C ASP A 369 -13.80 -27.98 -30.26
N ASP A 370 -12.47 -28.01 -30.34
CA ASP A 370 -11.67 -29.20 -30.00
C ASP A 370 -11.54 -29.43 -28.49
N ILE A 371 -11.67 -28.38 -27.66
CA ILE A 371 -11.46 -28.46 -26.22
C ILE A 371 -12.75 -28.67 -25.41
N GLY A 372 -13.90 -28.63 -26.08
CA GLY A 372 -15.22 -28.89 -25.49
C GLY A 372 -15.73 -27.72 -24.63
N GLU A 373 -16.47 -28.05 -23.55
CA GLU A 373 -17.12 -27.06 -22.71
C GLU A 373 -16.09 -26.25 -21.89
N VAL A 374 -16.17 -24.90 -21.99
CA VAL A 374 -15.28 -23.94 -21.30
C VAL A 374 -16.08 -22.75 -20.82
N GLU A 375 -15.88 -22.36 -19.57
CA GLU A 375 -16.43 -21.14 -19.00
C GLU A 375 -15.42 -20.00 -19.15
N PHE A 376 -15.89 -18.80 -19.54
CA PHE A 376 -15.00 -17.66 -19.81
C PHE A 376 -15.21 -16.53 -18.83
N TYR A 377 -14.11 -15.99 -18.32
CA TYR A 377 -14.09 -14.89 -17.36
C TYR A 377 -12.92 -13.94 -17.62
N ASP A 378 -12.97 -12.74 -17.04
CA ASP A 378 -11.80 -11.85 -16.92
C ASP A 378 -10.94 -12.34 -15.76
N ILE A 379 -9.92 -13.13 -16.05
CA ILE A 379 -9.01 -13.73 -15.05
C ILE A 379 -7.55 -13.41 -15.29
N ARG A 380 -7.22 -12.60 -16.27
CA ARG A 380 -5.85 -12.19 -16.51
C ARG A 380 -5.47 -10.90 -15.77
N THR A 381 -4.20 -10.77 -15.48
CA THR A 381 -3.60 -9.53 -15.00
C THR A 381 -3.58 -8.49 -16.12
N VAL A 382 -3.97 -7.26 -15.80
CA VAL A 382 -3.88 -6.12 -16.71
C VAL A 382 -2.42 -5.74 -16.96
N SER A 383 -2.10 -5.30 -18.18
CA SER A 383 -0.75 -4.94 -18.61
C SER A 383 -0.70 -3.56 -19.28
N SER A 384 0.49 -2.96 -19.35
CA SER A 384 0.67 -1.72 -20.13
C SER A 384 0.31 -1.96 -21.60
N GLY A 385 -0.44 -1.01 -22.20
CA GLY A 385 -0.98 -1.12 -23.54
C GLY A 385 -2.38 -1.75 -23.60
N ASP A 386 -2.89 -2.31 -22.49
CA ASP A 386 -4.31 -2.66 -22.38
C ASP A 386 -5.20 -1.41 -22.42
N ILE A 387 -6.49 -1.62 -22.64
CA ILE A 387 -7.43 -0.55 -22.89
C ILE A 387 -8.10 -0.08 -21.62
N CYS A 388 -8.17 1.22 -21.48
CA CYS A 388 -8.93 1.86 -20.42
C CYS A 388 -10.43 1.52 -20.54
N PRO A 389 -11.05 0.95 -19.50
CA PRO A 389 -12.47 0.60 -19.51
C PRO A 389 -13.38 1.84 -19.56
N ASN A 390 -12.84 3.03 -19.29
CA ASN A 390 -13.60 4.27 -19.23
C ASN A 390 -13.59 5.05 -20.57
N CYS A 391 -12.45 5.13 -21.26
CA CYS A 391 -12.33 5.97 -22.47
C CYS A 391 -11.77 5.27 -23.71
N GLY A 392 -11.32 4.00 -23.58
CA GLY A 392 -10.81 3.23 -24.71
C GLY A 392 -9.36 3.52 -25.12
N GLU A 393 -8.66 4.44 -24.44
CA GLU A 393 -7.24 4.72 -24.65
C GLU A 393 -6.36 3.71 -23.90
N GLU A 394 -5.07 3.67 -24.22
CA GLU A 394 -4.12 2.77 -23.57
C GLU A 394 -3.88 3.16 -22.10
N ILE A 395 -3.65 2.14 -21.27
CA ILE A 395 -3.25 2.30 -19.87
C ILE A 395 -1.76 2.04 -19.70
N SER A 396 -1.20 2.65 -18.65
CA SER A 396 0.16 2.40 -18.15
C SER A 396 0.11 1.75 -16.78
N ILE A 397 1.13 0.93 -16.46
CA ILE A 397 1.29 0.36 -15.12
C ILE A 397 2.37 1.15 -14.39
N LYS A 398 2.03 1.66 -13.20
CA LYS A 398 2.95 2.44 -12.35
C LYS A 398 3.00 1.86 -10.93
N ASN A 399 4.18 1.91 -10.32
CA ASN A 399 4.33 1.53 -8.92
C ASN A 399 3.76 2.62 -8.01
N ALA A 400 3.22 2.20 -6.86
CA ALA A 400 2.62 3.09 -5.89
C ALA A 400 2.84 2.59 -4.45
N ILE A 401 2.82 3.54 -3.51
CA ILE A 401 2.87 3.28 -2.08
C ILE A 401 1.46 3.45 -1.52
N GLU A 402 0.91 2.41 -0.90
CA GLU A 402 -0.34 2.48 -0.14
C GLU A 402 -0.11 3.25 1.16
N VAL A 403 -0.77 4.39 1.33
CA VAL A 403 -0.69 5.23 2.53
C VAL A 403 -1.91 5.11 3.44
N GLY A 404 -3.03 4.61 2.90
CA GLY A 404 -4.25 4.35 3.65
C GLY A 404 -5.18 3.42 2.91
N HIS A 405 -5.97 2.65 3.68
CA HIS A 405 -6.92 1.67 3.18
C HIS A 405 -8.21 1.72 4.00
N ILE A 406 -9.35 1.62 3.34
CA ILE A 406 -10.67 1.62 3.97
C ILE A 406 -11.48 0.43 3.50
N PHE A 407 -12.19 -0.25 4.44
CA PHE A 407 -12.88 -1.51 4.21
C PHE A 407 -14.32 -1.48 4.71
N LYS A 408 -15.27 -2.02 3.93
CA LYS A 408 -16.60 -2.40 4.39
C LYS A 408 -16.57 -3.86 4.84
N LEU A 409 -16.33 -4.12 6.12
CA LEU A 409 -16.23 -5.47 6.68
C LEU A 409 -17.59 -6.19 6.73
N GLY A 410 -18.68 -5.44 6.88
CA GLY A 410 -20.03 -5.97 7.04
C GLY A 410 -20.21 -6.65 8.40
N THR A 411 -20.75 -7.87 8.40
CA THR A 411 -21.08 -8.61 9.62
C THR A 411 -20.05 -9.67 10.01
N ARG A 412 -18.94 -9.78 9.26
CA ARG A 412 -17.94 -10.85 9.43
C ARG A 412 -17.47 -11.02 10.88
N TYR A 413 -17.08 -9.92 11.52
CA TYR A 413 -16.57 -9.94 12.90
C TYR A 413 -17.71 -9.94 13.92
N SER A 414 -18.76 -9.20 13.68
CA SER A 414 -19.90 -9.13 14.60
C SER A 414 -20.62 -10.46 14.73
N GLU A 415 -20.80 -11.22 13.65
CA GLU A 415 -21.38 -12.56 13.69
C GLU A 415 -20.47 -13.55 14.40
N SER A 416 -19.18 -13.62 14.03
CA SER A 416 -18.23 -14.58 14.61
C SER A 416 -17.97 -14.32 16.11
N MET A 417 -17.98 -13.05 16.55
CA MET A 417 -17.67 -12.64 17.91
C MET A 417 -18.90 -12.25 18.75
N GLY A 418 -20.11 -12.47 18.23
CA GLY A 418 -21.34 -12.28 18.98
C GLY A 418 -21.70 -10.82 19.28
N VAL A 419 -21.34 -9.89 18.41
CA VAL A 419 -21.65 -8.44 18.55
C VAL A 419 -23.01 -8.12 17.94
N TYR A 420 -24.06 -8.09 18.78
CA TYR A 420 -25.43 -7.87 18.36
C TYR A 420 -26.09 -6.74 19.14
N PHE A 421 -27.03 -6.07 18.50
CA PHE A 421 -27.89 -5.06 19.12
C PHE A 421 -29.36 -5.40 18.93
N THR A 422 -30.23 -4.83 19.75
CA THR A 422 -31.69 -4.89 19.57
C THR A 422 -32.13 -3.68 18.74
N ASP A 423 -32.75 -3.93 17.59
CA ASP A 423 -33.25 -2.91 16.69
C ASP A 423 -34.61 -2.34 17.18
N ARG A 424 -35.13 -1.34 16.48
CA ARG A 424 -36.39 -0.63 16.82
C ARG A 424 -37.62 -1.54 16.86
N ASP A 425 -37.62 -2.59 16.05
CA ASP A 425 -38.65 -3.62 15.97
C ASP A 425 -38.50 -4.72 17.02
N GLY A 426 -37.49 -4.65 17.89
CA GLY A 426 -37.20 -5.65 18.92
C GLY A 426 -36.38 -6.85 18.41
N GLU A 427 -36.00 -6.89 17.15
CA GLU A 427 -35.17 -7.95 16.58
C GLU A 427 -33.72 -7.78 16.98
N ARG A 428 -33.04 -8.92 17.16
CA ARG A 428 -31.60 -8.99 17.40
C ARG A 428 -30.85 -9.06 16.09
N LYS A 429 -30.05 -8.03 15.78
CA LYS A 429 -29.29 -7.90 14.52
C LYS A 429 -27.80 -7.77 14.79
N PRO A 430 -26.93 -8.33 13.93
CA PRO A 430 -25.49 -8.12 14.04
C PRO A 430 -25.14 -6.67 13.70
N VAL A 431 -24.15 -6.10 14.38
CA VAL A 431 -23.58 -4.79 14.07
C VAL A 431 -22.87 -4.85 12.72
N ILE A 432 -23.04 -3.85 11.87
CA ILE A 432 -22.37 -3.75 10.58
C ILE A 432 -21.12 -2.89 10.76
N MET A 433 -19.96 -3.40 10.35
CA MET A 433 -18.66 -2.83 10.71
C MET A 433 -17.88 -2.36 9.48
N GLY A 434 -17.12 -1.27 9.66
CA GLY A 434 -16.06 -0.82 8.76
C GLY A 434 -14.71 -0.79 9.48
N SER A 435 -13.61 -0.89 8.74
CA SER A 435 -12.24 -0.77 9.23
C SER A 435 -11.43 0.16 8.33
N TYR A 436 -10.61 1.05 8.92
CA TYR A 436 -9.99 2.16 8.20
C TYR A 436 -8.58 2.41 8.73
N GLY A 437 -7.55 2.06 7.95
CA GLY A 437 -6.14 2.12 8.33
C GLY A 437 -5.33 3.23 7.67
N ILE A 438 -4.44 3.89 8.41
CA ILE A 438 -3.40 4.80 7.90
C ILE A 438 -2.07 4.44 8.54
N GLY A 439 -1.00 4.37 7.73
CA GLY A 439 0.37 4.23 8.20
C GLY A 439 1.10 5.57 8.24
N PRO A 440 1.23 6.27 9.41
CA PRO A 440 1.92 7.56 9.51
C PRO A 440 3.37 7.50 9.03
N GLY A 441 4.08 6.38 9.26
CA GLY A 441 5.44 6.15 8.74
C GLY A 441 5.48 6.09 7.21
N ARG A 442 4.47 5.50 6.57
CA ARG A 442 4.34 5.49 5.10
C ARG A 442 4.08 6.89 4.54
N ILE A 443 3.27 7.72 5.22
CA ILE A 443 3.08 9.14 4.85
C ILE A 443 4.42 9.88 4.89
N MET A 444 5.21 9.70 5.96
CA MET A 444 6.53 10.29 6.11
C MET A 444 7.48 9.88 4.98
N ALA A 445 7.57 8.59 4.68
CA ALA A 445 8.40 8.07 3.59
C ALA A 445 7.92 8.58 2.22
N SER A 446 6.60 8.57 1.96
CA SER A 446 6.02 9.06 0.71
C SER A 446 6.28 10.54 0.46
N ALA A 447 6.27 11.36 1.51
CA ALA A 447 6.65 12.78 1.40
C ALA A 447 8.11 12.92 0.94
N VAL A 448 9.03 12.09 1.47
CA VAL A 448 10.44 12.10 1.03
C VAL A 448 10.58 11.57 -0.39
N GLU A 449 9.82 10.54 -0.79
CA GLU A 449 9.82 10.06 -2.17
C GLU A 449 9.35 11.13 -3.16
N LEU A 450 8.34 11.93 -2.80
CA LEU A 450 7.79 13.00 -3.66
C LEU A 450 8.70 14.22 -3.74
N TYR A 451 9.30 14.64 -2.62
CA TYR A 451 9.98 15.94 -2.49
C TYR A 451 11.49 15.83 -2.25
N GLY A 452 12.03 14.63 -2.20
CA GLY A 452 13.46 14.38 -2.09
C GLY A 452 14.12 14.28 -3.48
N SER A 453 15.40 14.67 -3.51
CA SER A 453 16.34 14.39 -4.61
C SER A 453 17.32 13.27 -4.20
N GLU A 454 18.41 13.09 -4.91
CA GLU A 454 19.43 12.09 -4.51
C GLU A 454 20.13 12.45 -3.18
N ASN A 455 20.35 13.73 -2.91
CA ASN A 455 21.16 14.19 -1.78
C ASN A 455 20.48 15.23 -0.88
N SER A 456 19.24 15.59 -1.15
CA SER A 456 18.50 16.57 -0.36
C SER A 456 17.03 16.20 -0.26
N MET A 457 16.37 16.70 0.78
CA MET A 457 14.92 16.62 0.91
C MET A 457 14.33 17.98 1.26
N VAL A 458 13.04 18.16 0.98
CA VAL A 458 12.28 19.33 1.41
C VAL A 458 10.95 18.83 1.94
N TRP A 459 10.66 19.11 3.20
CA TRP A 459 9.40 18.74 3.82
C TRP A 459 8.26 19.65 3.39
N PRO A 460 7.04 19.13 3.16
CA PRO A 460 5.84 19.95 3.19
C PRO A 460 5.77 20.75 4.50
N LYS A 461 5.40 22.01 4.44
CA LYS A 461 5.41 22.91 5.61
C LYS A 461 4.65 22.36 6.82
N SER A 462 3.50 21.73 6.56
CA SER A 462 2.60 21.17 7.59
C SER A 462 3.21 20.05 8.43
N ILE A 463 4.13 19.28 7.85
CA ILE A 463 4.78 18.14 8.52
C ILE A 463 6.29 18.35 8.73
N SER A 464 6.83 19.50 8.34
CA SER A 464 8.24 19.84 8.57
C SER A 464 8.60 19.79 10.06
N PRO A 465 9.78 19.27 10.44
CA PRO A 465 10.16 19.16 11.86
C PRO A 465 10.26 20.52 12.55
N PHE A 466 10.50 21.60 11.80
CA PHE A 466 10.54 23.00 12.26
C PHE A 466 9.89 23.91 11.21
N ASP A 467 9.40 25.06 11.65
CA ASP A 467 8.87 26.08 10.74
C ASP A 467 9.99 26.74 9.95
N VAL A 468 11.14 26.97 10.62
CA VAL A 468 12.28 27.70 10.09
C VAL A 468 13.59 27.07 10.53
N HIS A 469 14.59 27.06 9.64
CA HIS A 469 15.98 26.72 9.95
C HIS A 469 16.89 27.92 9.79
N ILE A 470 17.51 28.40 10.87
CA ILE A 470 18.51 29.48 10.85
C ILE A 470 19.89 28.87 10.58
N ILE A 471 20.52 29.28 9.50
CA ILE A 471 21.92 28.98 9.15
C ILE A 471 22.77 30.18 9.53
N ASP A 472 23.45 30.07 10.66
CA ASP A 472 24.24 31.17 11.21
C ASP A 472 25.70 31.06 10.75
N LEU A 473 26.11 31.91 9.84
CA LEU A 473 27.47 31.96 9.27
C LEU A 473 28.40 32.96 9.96
N VAL A 474 27.86 33.83 10.81
CA VAL A 474 28.62 34.91 11.46
C VAL A 474 28.64 34.79 12.99
N MET A 475 27.94 33.78 13.53
CA MET A 475 27.81 33.50 14.96
C MET A 475 27.12 34.62 15.76
N GLU A 476 26.18 35.32 15.13
CA GLU A 476 25.38 36.41 15.68
C GLU A 476 23.86 36.18 15.48
N GLY A 477 23.45 34.90 15.31
CA GLY A 477 22.06 34.53 15.03
C GLY A 477 21.13 34.47 16.24
N ASP A 478 21.62 34.71 17.44
CA ASP A 478 20.87 34.70 18.70
C ASP A 478 19.69 35.67 18.68
N GLU A 479 19.90 36.93 18.25
CA GLU A 479 18.83 37.93 18.10
C GLU A 479 17.68 37.43 17.21
N VAL A 480 18.00 36.77 16.07
CA VAL A 480 17.02 36.24 15.15
C VAL A 480 16.28 35.07 15.78
N TYR A 481 17.02 34.17 16.44
CA TYR A 481 16.46 33.01 17.13
C TYR A 481 15.47 33.42 18.23
N ASP A 482 15.88 34.38 19.11
CA ASP A 482 15.04 34.84 20.21
C ASP A 482 13.81 35.61 19.71
N THR A 483 13.96 36.42 18.66
CA THR A 483 12.85 37.13 18.01
C THR A 483 11.80 36.16 17.48
N LEU A 484 12.23 35.12 16.77
CA LEU A 484 11.30 34.15 16.16
C LEU A 484 10.66 33.24 17.20
N THR A 485 11.41 32.74 18.17
CA THR A 485 10.85 31.89 19.24
C THR A 485 9.86 32.65 20.11
N SER A 486 10.14 33.93 20.41
CA SER A 486 9.22 34.81 21.15
C SER A 486 7.95 35.12 20.34
N ALA A 487 8.02 35.10 19.01
CA ALA A 487 6.86 35.25 18.11
C ALA A 487 6.07 33.97 17.90
N GLY A 488 6.49 32.84 18.52
CA GLY A 488 5.79 31.53 18.50
C GLY A 488 6.19 30.61 17.36
N PHE A 489 7.26 30.91 16.62
CA PHE A 489 7.76 30.00 15.57
C PHE A 489 8.58 28.84 16.19
N ASP A 490 8.46 27.66 15.59
CA ASP A 490 9.28 26.50 15.91
C ASP A 490 10.58 26.53 15.08
N VAL A 491 11.69 26.90 15.73
CA VAL A 491 12.95 27.25 15.08
C VAL A 491 14.05 26.24 15.37
N LEU A 492 14.71 25.75 14.32
CA LEU A 492 16.03 25.14 14.41
C LEU A 492 17.10 26.21 14.13
N TRP A 493 18.08 26.35 15.01
CA TRP A 493 19.23 27.26 14.83
C TRP A 493 20.52 26.45 14.79
N ASP A 494 21.21 26.51 13.64
CA ASP A 494 22.57 25.96 13.49
C ASP A 494 23.60 26.96 14.01
N ASP A 495 23.78 26.91 15.32
CA ASP A 495 24.72 27.71 16.11
C ASP A 495 26.11 27.05 16.27
N ARG A 496 26.41 25.99 15.51
CA ARG A 496 27.68 25.29 15.56
C ARG A 496 28.81 26.08 14.90
N GLN A 497 30.03 25.90 15.39
CA GLN A 497 31.25 26.48 14.78
C GLN A 497 31.72 25.60 13.61
N GLU A 498 30.94 25.50 12.56
CA GLU A 498 31.20 24.71 11.37
C GLU A 498 31.31 25.60 10.13
N SER A 499 31.97 25.11 9.07
CA SER A 499 32.04 25.83 7.80
C SER A 499 30.67 25.97 7.15
N ALA A 500 30.50 27.02 6.33
CA ALA A 500 29.26 27.25 5.59
C ALA A 500 28.86 26.02 4.75
N GLY A 501 29.83 25.34 4.11
CA GLY A 501 29.56 24.12 3.32
C GLY A 501 28.96 22.98 4.15
N VAL A 502 29.44 22.78 5.37
CA VAL A 502 28.89 21.75 6.29
C VAL A 502 27.47 22.14 6.71
N LYS A 503 27.25 23.38 7.12
CA LYS A 503 25.91 23.85 7.56
C LYS A 503 24.87 23.74 6.46
N PHE A 504 25.20 24.14 5.24
CA PHE A 504 24.27 24.02 4.10
C PHE A 504 24.02 22.57 3.72
N HIS A 505 25.04 21.72 3.70
CA HIS A 505 24.86 20.29 3.42
C HIS A 505 23.95 19.61 4.45
N ASP A 506 24.15 19.89 5.74
CA ASP A 506 23.30 19.38 6.79
C ASP A 506 21.86 19.91 6.66
N ALA A 507 21.70 21.19 6.33
CA ALA A 507 20.40 21.79 6.11
C ALA A 507 19.65 21.16 4.92
N GLU A 508 20.35 20.75 3.86
CA GLU A 508 19.78 20.02 2.73
C GLU A 508 19.24 18.66 3.13
N LEU A 509 19.95 17.95 4.01
CA LEU A 509 19.52 16.65 4.55
C LEU A 509 18.42 16.78 5.62
N ILE A 510 18.42 17.86 6.40
CA ILE A 510 17.34 18.14 7.38
C ILE A 510 16.07 18.57 6.66
N GLY A 511 16.16 19.33 5.58
CA GLY A 511 15.05 19.60 4.66
C GLY A 511 13.95 20.53 5.20
N VAL A 512 14.23 21.40 6.19
CA VAL A 512 13.26 22.44 6.61
C VAL A 512 13.00 23.38 5.43
N PRO A 513 11.74 23.62 5.02
CA PRO A 513 11.42 24.29 3.77
C PRO A 513 11.78 25.78 3.77
N ILE A 514 11.82 26.43 4.93
CA ILE A 514 12.17 27.83 5.07
C ILE A 514 13.51 27.93 5.80
N ARG A 515 14.51 28.54 5.12
CA ARG A 515 15.82 28.78 5.68
C ARG A 515 16.06 30.30 5.83
N ILE A 516 16.67 30.67 6.92
CA ILE A 516 17.14 32.04 7.16
C ILE A 516 18.65 31.98 7.25
N VAL A 517 19.34 32.71 6.36
CA VAL A 517 20.80 32.79 6.38
C VAL A 517 21.23 34.10 7.05
N VAL A 518 21.88 33.94 8.21
CA VAL A 518 22.55 35.03 8.92
C VAL A 518 23.99 35.07 8.42
N GLY A 519 24.28 35.98 7.48
CA GLY A 519 25.56 35.97 6.75
C GLY A 519 25.95 37.34 6.18
N LYS A 520 26.31 37.38 4.90
CA LYS A 520 26.87 38.57 4.24
C LYS A 520 26.05 39.86 4.37
N HIS A 521 24.71 39.76 4.49
CA HIS A 521 23.80 40.90 4.59
C HIS A 521 23.51 41.33 6.03
N TRP A 522 24.05 40.62 7.03
CA TRP A 522 23.77 40.85 8.45
C TRP A 522 24.11 42.28 8.90
N ARG A 523 25.26 42.81 8.45
CA ARG A 523 25.72 44.18 8.78
C ARG A 523 24.88 45.29 8.15
N GLU A 524 24.04 44.97 7.17
CA GLU A 524 23.09 45.87 6.52
C GLU A 524 21.69 45.78 7.13
N ASP A 525 21.54 45.13 8.29
CA ASP A 525 20.26 44.80 8.92
C ASP A 525 19.32 44.00 8.02
N LYS A 526 19.88 43.16 7.15
CA LYS A 526 19.13 42.32 6.21
C LYS A 526 19.42 40.84 6.42
N LEU A 527 18.42 40.01 6.09
CA LEU A 527 18.46 38.56 6.14
C LEU A 527 18.11 37.98 4.77
N GLU A 528 18.78 36.92 4.42
CA GLU A 528 18.43 36.11 3.24
C GLU A 528 17.45 35.01 3.66
N ILE A 529 16.28 34.95 3.04
CA ILE A 529 15.25 33.96 3.28
C ILE A 529 15.12 33.07 2.03
N GLN A 530 15.25 31.77 2.20
CA GLN A 530 15.12 30.80 1.15
C GLN A 530 13.82 29.98 1.34
N ASP A 531 12.86 30.08 0.43
CA ASP A 531 11.71 29.17 0.32
C ASP A 531 12.07 28.07 -0.67
N LEU A 532 12.40 26.89 -0.17
CA LEU A 532 12.86 25.76 -0.98
C LEU A 532 11.74 25.13 -1.80
N MET A 533 10.52 25.13 -1.28
CA MET A 533 9.36 24.60 -2.00
C MET A 533 9.02 25.44 -3.24
N ARG A 534 9.17 26.77 -3.15
CA ARG A 534 8.94 27.71 -4.25
C ARG A 534 10.21 28.06 -5.03
N GLN A 535 11.36 27.54 -4.61
CA GLN A 535 12.69 27.86 -5.16
C GLN A 535 12.95 29.37 -5.24
N LYS A 536 12.56 30.10 -4.19
CA LYS A 536 12.64 31.55 -4.14
C LYS A 536 13.59 32.01 -3.04
N VAL A 537 14.47 32.95 -3.39
CA VAL A 537 15.34 33.67 -2.44
C VAL A 537 14.87 35.12 -2.32
N SER A 538 14.74 35.60 -1.09
CA SER A 538 14.35 36.98 -0.79
C SER A 538 15.33 37.59 0.21
N ILE A 539 15.73 38.84 0.01
CA ILE A 539 16.52 39.59 0.97
C ILE A 539 15.58 40.63 1.61
N ILE A 540 15.40 40.52 2.92
CA ILE A 540 14.48 41.39 3.67
C ILE A 540 15.20 42.11 4.80
N HIS A 541 14.65 43.24 5.23
CA HIS A 541 15.11 43.93 6.42
C HIS A 541 14.64 43.16 7.68
N LYS A 542 15.48 43.08 8.73
CA LYS A 542 15.20 42.36 9.98
C LYS A 542 13.84 42.71 10.59
N SER A 543 13.48 44.00 10.57
CA SER A 543 12.20 44.50 11.11
C SER A 543 10.96 43.90 10.45
N ASN A 544 11.07 43.38 9.23
CA ASN A 544 9.97 42.81 8.47
C ASN A 544 9.87 41.26 8.62
N LEU A 545 10.82 40.65 9.33
CA LEU A 545 10.99 39.21 9.40
C LEU A 545 9.71 38.46 9.82
N ILE A 546 9.11 38.86 10.93
CA ILE A 546 7.91 38.17 11.48
C ILE A 546 6.73 38.23 10.51
N ASN A 547 6.47 39.43 9.94
CA ASN A 547 5.34 39.59 9.01
C ASN A 547 5.57 38.80 7.72
N PHE A 548 6.79 38.86 7.19
CA PHE A 548 7.17 38.09 6.00
C PHE A 548 7.01 36.57 6.21
N LEU A 549 7.48 36.04 7.34
CA LEU A 549 7.33 34.61 7.64
C LEU A 549 5.89 34.19 7.88
N ARG A 550 5.07 35.03 8.54
CA ARG A 550 3.63 34.76 8.71
C ARG A 550 2.89 34.68 7.37
N GLU A 551 3.27 35.49 6.39
CA GLU A 551 2.71 35.40 5.03
C GLU A 551 3.23 34.15 4.28
N LEU A 552 4.50 33.84 4.47
CA LEU A 552 5.16 32.73 3.79
C LEU A 552 4.65 31.34 4.28
N LEU A 553 4.31 31.24 5.57
CA LEU A 553 3.88 29.99 6.21
C LEU A 553 2.35 29.76 6.14
N LYS A 554 1.58 30.74 5.71
CA LYS A 554 0.17 30.54 5.31
C LYS A 554 0.08 29.70 4.03
#